data_5a7faba3cccfc3c47b742545c81335cb
#
_entry.id   5a7faba3cccfc3c47b742545c81335cb
#
_cell.length_a   1.000
_cell.length_b   1.000
_cell.length_c   1.000
_cell.angle_alpha   90.00
_cell.angle_beta   90.00
_cell.angle_gamma   90.00
#
_symmetry.space_group_name_H-M   'P 1'
#
loop_
_entity.id
_entity.type
_entity.pdbx_description
1 polymer ?
#
loop_
_entity_poly.entity_id
_entity_poly.type
_entity_poly.pdbx_seq_one_letter_code
_entity_poly.pdbx_strand_id
1 'polypeptide(L)'
;MKPRVIVTGAAGLIGQYCVKSASRWAPDWDVRGLSRTDLDLTDRAAAEQAWRHLKPDAVIHCAALSRTKDCEQNPQLARRININATADLARLSKDIPFIFLSSGEVFDGERGWYREGDAPNPINFYGKTKLEAERLVLQNPRHTVVRIVLTAGTSQNGDRSFVEDMSRAARSGKSVTLYADEYRCPLPAGAIARAIWELVGKDESGLFHLGGRERLSRWEVGQALLPWYPELQGRLVKGCAHDHPGAPRPADLSLNCEKIQACLSFPLPGFRSWLNDRVHRGVDLWDYE
;
A
#
# COMPACT_ATOMS: atom_id res chain seq x y z
N MET A 1 -26.50 -3.24 16.15
CA MET A 1 -25.64 -2.21 15.51
C MET A 1 -24.65 -2.95 14.61
N LYS A 2 -24.27 -2.38 13.46
CA LYS A 2 -23.21 -2.95 12.65
C LYS A 2 -21.88 -2.90 13.40
N PRO A 3 -21.02 -3.92 13.30
CA PRO A 3 -19.66 -3.85 13.83
C PRO A 3 -18.88 -2.72 13.14
N ARG A 4 -17.93 -2.12 13.85
CA ARG A 4 -17.19 -0.94 13.38
C ARG A 4 -15.79 -1.25 12.95
N VAL A 5 -15.42 -0.81 11.75
CA VAL A 5 -14.02 -0.80 11.26
C VAL A 5 -13.47 0.61 11.25
N ILE A 6 -12.31 0.79 11.86
CA ILE A 6 -11.53 2.03 11.74
C ILE A 6 -10.47 1.85 10.66
N VAL A 7 -10.46 2.75 9.67
CA VAL A 7 -9.44 2.83 8.63
C VAL A 7 -8.56 4.03 8.92
N THR A 8 -7.34 3.82 9.38
CA THR A 8 -6.38 4.92 9.57
C THR A 8 -5.66 5.26 8.26
N GLY A 9 -5.18 6.49 8.12
CA GLY A 9 -4.59 6.94 6.86
C GLY A 9 -5.61 7.08 5.74
N ALA A 10 -6.88 7.39 6.07
CA ALA A 10 -8.00 7.48 5.14
C ALA A 10 -7.83 8.53 4.02
N ALA A 11 -6.98 9.54 4.21
CA ALA A 11 -6.59 10.49 3.16
C ALA A 11 -5.45 9.99 2.26
N GLY A 12 -4.83 8.85 2.58
CA GLY A 12 -3.79 8.20 1.75
C GLY A 12 -4.38 7.40 0.60
N LEU A 13 -3.51 6.95 -0.33
CA LEU A 13 -3.95 6.22 -1.52
C LEU A 13 -4.81 4.99 -1.18
N ILE A 14 -4.32 4.07 -0.36
CA ILE A 14 -5.04 2.82 -0.09
C ILE A 14 -6.20 3.05 0.88
N GLY A 15 -5.99 3.84 1.95
CA GLY A 15 -7.01 4.10 2.95
C GLY A 15 -8.29 4.69 2.35
N GLN A 16 -8.18 5.64 1.41
CA GLN A 16 -9.37 6.17 0.72
C GLN A 16 -10.12 5.12 -0.10
N TYR A 17 -9.39 4.19 -0.77
CA TYR A 17 -10.04 3.10 -1.51
C TYR A 17 -10.75 2.14 -0.55
N CYS A 18 -10.18 1.81 0.59
CA CYS A 18 -10.85 1.02 1.61
C CYS A 18 -12.15 1.70 2.07
N VAL A 19 -12.11 3.00 2.39
CA VAL A 19 -13.30 3.74 2.85
C VAL A 19 -14.37 3.84 1.76
N LYS A 20 -13.98 4.25 0.54
CA LYS A 20 -14.94 4.48 -0.55
C LYS A 20 -15.58 3.18 -1.07
N SER A 21 -14.83 2.07 -1.10
CA SER A 21 -15.35 0.78 -1.56
C SER A 21 -16.10 -0.02 -0.47
N ALA A 22 -16.20 0.51 0.74
CA ALA A 22 -16.81 -0.18 1.87
C ALA A 22 -18.28 -0.56 1.65
N SER A 23 -19.06 0.32 1.02
CA SER A 23 -20.47 0.01 0.69
C SER A 23 -20.63 -1.22 -0.20
N ARG A 24 -19.63 -1.54 -1.01
CA ARG A 24 -19.61 -2.69 -1.92
C ARG A 24 -19.04 -3.95 -1.26
N TRP A 25 -17.89 -3.83 -0.59
CA TRP A 25 -17.12 -5.00 -0.12
C TRP A 25 -17.31 -5.32 1.35
N ALA A 26 -17.87 -4.37 2.11
CA ALA A 26 -18.09 -4.49 3.54
C ALA A 26 -19.45 -3.85 3.96
N PRO A 27 -20.58 -4.19 3.29
CA PRO A 27 -21.87 -3.52 3.51
C PRO A 27 -22.40 -3.72 4.93
N ASP A 28 -21.95 -4.75 5.64
CA ASP A 28 -22.38 -5.07 7.00
C ASP A 28 -21.56 -4.37 8.09
N TRP A 29 -20.58 -3.53 7.72
CA TRP A 29 -19.72 -2.81 8.64
C TRP A 29 -20.05 -1.29 8.69
N ASP A 30 -19.92 -0.68 9.90
CA ASP A 30 -19.84 0.79 10.07
C ASP A 30 -18.39 1.21 9.88
N VAL A 31 -18.04 1.72 8.70
CA VAL A 31 -16.66 2.05 8.34
C VAL A 31 -16.37 3.52 8.61
N ARG A 32 -15.34 3.78 9.43
CA ARG A 32 -14.88 5.13 9.79
C ARG A 32 -13.45 5.35 9.34
N GLY A 33 -13.26 6.27 8.41
CA GLY A 33 -11.94 6.72 7.99
C GLY A 33 -11.38 7.77 8.95
N LEU A 34 -10.12 7.62 9.36
CA LEU A 34 -9.38 8.61 10.14
C LEU A 34 -8.18 9.09 9.33
N SER A 35 -8.14 10.38 9.07
CA SER A 35 -7.00 11.09 8.50
C SER A 35 -6.14 11.70 9.62
N ARG A 36 -5.00 12.30 9.25
CA ARG A 36 -4.13 13.01 10.22
C ARG A 36 -4.82 14.22 10.85
N THR A 37 -5.75 14.85 10.14
CA THR A 37 -6.51 16.00 10.65
C THR A 37 -7.58 15.58 11.66
N ASP A 38 -8.06 14.34 11.59
CA ASP A 38 -9.03 13.79 12.53
C ASP A 38 -8.35 13.30 13.82
N LEU A 39 -7.16 12.69 13.68
CA LEU A 39 -6.39 12.14 14.79
C LEU A 39 -4.90 12.07 14.45
N ASP A 40 -4.06 12.76 15.20
CA ASP A 40 -2.61 12.55 15.16
C ASP A 40 -2.26 11.25 15.92
N LEU A 41 -1.98 10.18 15.18
CA LEU A 41 -1.64 8.88 15.74
C LEU A 41 -0.31 8.86 16.52
N THR A 42 0.51 9.92 16.43
CA THR A 42 1.73 10.07 17.21
C THR A 42 1.49 10.63 18.61
N ASP A 43 0.28 11.15 18.85
CA ASP A 43 -0.21 11.47 20.20
C ASP A 43 -0.89 10.24 20.80
N ARG A 44 -0.14 9.53 21.62
CA ARG A 44 -0.61 8.31 22.29
C ARG A 44 -1.85 8.53 23.15
N ALA A 45 -1.92 9.64 23.88
CA ALA A 45 -3.05 9.92 24.77
C ALA A 45 -4.32 10.17 23.96
N ALA A 46 -4.22 10.94 22.88
CA ALA A 46 -5.32 11.17 21.95
C ALA A 46 -5.76 9.87 21.28
N ALA A 47 -4.84 9.00 20.86
CA ALA A 47 -5.16 7.70 20.28
C ALA A 47 -5.90 6.78 21.29
N GLU A 48 -5.43 6.71 22.54
CA GLU A 48 -6.10 5.94 23.60
C GLU A 48 -7.50 6.46 23.90
N GLN A 49 -7.69 7.78 23.95
CA GLN A 49 -9.00 8.37 24.12
C GLN A 49 -9.94 8.09 22.96
N ALA A 50 -9.44 8.23 21.72
CA ALA A 50 -10.21 7.94 20.51
C ALA A 50 -10.66 6.47 20.46
N TRP A 51 -9.79 5.49 20.78
CA TRP A 51 -10.14 4.07 20.81
C TRP A 51 -11.22 3.75 21.85
N ARG A 52 -11.14 4.34 23.06
CA ARG A 52 -12.21 4.19 24.08
C ARG A 52 -13.56 4.71 23.61
N HIS A 53 -13.57 5.80 22.82
CA HIS A 53 -14.81 6.41 22.31
C HIS A 53 -15.34 5.68 21.08
N LEU A 54 -14.48 5.37 20.12
CA LEU A 54 -14.85 4.74 18.85
C LEU A 54 -15.22 3.28 18.99
N LYS A 55 -14.62 2.56 19.95
CA LYS A 55 -14.83 1.13 20.21
C LYS A 55 -14.82 0.30 18.93
N PRO A 56 -13.71 0.23 18.20
CA PRO A 56 -13.63 -0.53 16.97
C PRO A 56 -13.78 -2.03 17.22
N ASP A 57 -14.41 -2.73 16.27
CA ASP A 57 -14.47 -4.19 16.20
C ASP A 57 -13.39 -4.75 15.27
N ALA A 58 -12.82 -3.92 14.38
CA ALA A 58 -11.64 -4.22 13.58
C ALA A 58 -10.91 -2.94 13.15
N VAL A 59 -9.62 -3.04 12.79
CA VAL A 59 -8.81 -1.91 12.36
C VAL A 59 -8.06 -2.26 11.07
N ILE A 60 -8.10 -1.34 10.09
CA ILE A 60 -7.25 -1.34 8.90
C ILE A 60 -6.26 -0.19 9.04
N HIS A 61 -4.98 -0.49 9.26
CA HIS A 61 -3.95 0.51 9.51
C HIS A 61 -3.15 0.79 8.23
N CYS A 62 -3.54 1.86 7.50
CA CYS A 62 -2.88 2.34 6.28
C CYS A 62 -1.99 3.56 6.52
N ALA A 63 -2.04 4.19 7.70
CA ALA A 63 -1.26 5.38 7.99
C ALA A 63 0.24 5.07 8.02
N ALA A 64 1.03 5.84 7.28
CA ALA A 64 2.49 5.74 7.27
C ALA A 64 3.13 7.01 6.68
N LEU A 65 4.36 7.29 7.07
CA LEU A 65 5.29 8.10 6.29
C LEU A 65 5.91 7.16 5.25
N SER A 66 5.39 7.20 3.99
CA SER A 66 5.65 6.16 2.98
C SER A 66 6.68 6.57 1.92
N ARG A 67 7.04 7.86 1.81
CA ARG A 67 8.06 8.30 0.87
C ARG A 67 9.45 7.99 1.46
N THR A 68 10.21 7.13 0.78
CA THR A 68 11.54 6.71 1.21
C THR A 68 12.44 7.91 1.48
N LYS A 69 12.43 8.92 0.59
CA LYS A 69 13.19 10.17 0.77
C LYS A 69 12.86 10.86 2.10
N ASP A 70 11.57 10.97 2.45
CA ASP A 70 11.14 11.65 3.68
C ASP A 70 11.58 10.86 4.92
N CYS A 71 11.58 9.53 4.84
CA CYS A 71 12.06 8.67 5.93
C CYS A 71 13.57 8.80 6.14
N GLU A 72 14.36 8.88 5.06
CA GLU A 72 15.81 9.09 5.15
C GLU A 72 16.14 10.48 5.71
N GLN A 73 15.40 11.51 5.31
CA GLN A 73 15.62 12.89 5.78
C GLN A 73 15.15 13.10 7.21
N ASN A 74 14.13 12.36 7.67
CA ASN A 74 13.51 12.54 8.99
C ASN A 74 13.35 11.19 9.71
N PRO A 75 14.45 10.50 10.09
CA PRO A 75 14.37 9.16 10.68
C PRO A 75 13.56 9.11 11.97
N GLN A 76 13.67 10.15 12.81
CA GLN A 76 12.92 10.21 14.06
C GLN A 76 11.41 10.33 13.83
N LEU A 77 10.97 11.13 12.86
CA LEU A 77 9.57 11.23 12.47
C LEU A 77 9.07 9.91 11.88
N ALA A 78 9.87 9.28 11.02
CA ALA A 78 9.55 7.98 10.45
C ALA A 78 9.36 6.91 11.55
N ARG A 79 10.22 6.87 12.57
CA ARG A 79 10.06 5.96 13.71
C ARG A 79 8.77 6.26 14.49
N ARG A 80 8.50 7.53 14.80
CA ARG A 80 7.29 7.92 15.53
C ARG A 80 6.02 7.48 14.81
N ILE A 81 5.94 7.72 13.49
CA ILE A 81 4.74 7.42 12.69
C ILE A 81 4.66 5.92 12.36
N ASN A 82 5.73 5.32 11.82
CA ASN A 82 5.66 3.98 11.26
C ASN A 82 5.81 2.87 12.31
N ILE A 83 6.52 3.15 13.42
CA ILE A 83 6.78 2.15 14.45
C ILE A 83 5.93 2.41 15.68
N ASN A 84 6.14 3.57 16.36
CA ASN A 84 5.55 3.80 17.68
C ASN A 84 4.02 3.88 17.60
N ALA A 85 3.48 4.67 16.65
CA ALA A 85 2.03 4.76 16.47
C ALA A 85 1.41 3.42 16.06
N THR A 86 2.09 2.64 15.18
CA THR A 86 1.62 1.29 14.81
C THR A 86 1.59 0.35 16.03
N ALA A 87 2.65 0.36 16.85
CA ALA A 87 2.72 -0.47 18.06
C ALA A 87 1.63 -0.10 19.07
N ASP A 88 1.39 1.21 19.29
CA ASP A 88 0.34 1.68 20.19
C ASP A 88 -1.05 1.27 19.71
N LEU A 89 -1.33 1.40 18.40
CA LEU A 89 -2.62 0.97 17.83
C LEU A 89 -2.80 -0.55 17.88
N ALA A 90 -1.75 -1.33 17.59
CA ALA A 90 -1.80 -2.78 17.70
C ALA A 90 -2.10 -3.21 19.15
N ARG A 91 -1.45 -2.56 20.13
CA ARG A 91 -1.72 -2.80 21.57
C ARG A 91 -3.15 -2.42 21.97
N LEU A 92 -3.67 -1.30 21.49
CA LEU A 92 -5.05 -0.86 21.74
C LEU A 92 -6.08 -1.80 21.08
N SER A 93 -5.70 -2.51 20.04
CA SER A 93 -6.53 -3.44 19.27
C SER A 93 -6.23 -4.92 19.60
N LYS A 94 -5.65 -5.21 20.77
CA LYS A 94 -5.18 -6.56 21.14
C LYS A 94 -6.24 -7.66 21.07
N ASP A 95 -7.49 -7.32 21.29
CA ASP A 95 -8.61 -8.27 21.36
C ASP A 95 -9.46 -8.32 20.08
N ILE A 96 -9.09 -7.54 19.06
CA ILE A 96 -9.80 -7.41 17.78
C ILE A 96 -8.86 -7.61 16.59
N PRO A 97 -9.36 -7.95 15.39
CA PRO A 97 -8.57 -7.98 14.17
C PRO A 97 -7.89 -6.63 13.88
N PHE A 98 -6.60 -6.67 13.59
CA PHE A 98 -5.79 -5.51 13.21
C PHE A 98 -5.00 -5.84 11.96
N ILE A 99 -5.37 -5.21 10.82
CA ILE A 99 -4.68 -5.39 9.55
C ILE A 99 -3.71 -4.24 9.34
N PHE A 100 -2.42 -4.55 9.31
CA PHE A 100 -1.34 -3.60 9.09
C PHE A 100 -0.82 -3.67 7.66
N LEU A 101 -0.91 -2.55 6.93
CA LEU A 101 -0.33 -2.41 5.60
C LEU A 101 1.16 -2.18 5.70
N SER A 102 1.94 -3.20 5.37
CA SER A 102 3.40 -3.15 5.27
C SER A 102 3.85 -2.98 3.82
N SER A 103 5.11 -3.25 3.53
CA SER A 103 5.71 -2.98 2.22
C SER A 103 6.69 -4.10 1.82
N GLY A 104 6.81 -4.37 0.52
CA GLY A 104 7.90 -5.16 -0.04
C GLY A 104 9.29 -4.53 0.14
N GLU A 105 9.38 -3.25 0.50
CA GLU A 105 10.66 -2.58 0.84
C GLU A 105 11.35 -3.18 2.09
N VAL A 106 10.75 -4.16 2.74
CA VAL A 106 11.40 -4.99 3.78
C VAL A 106 12.45 -5.94 3.20
N PHE A 107 12.48 -6.15 1.90
CA PHE A 107 13.46 -6.98 1.20
C PHE A 107 14.54 -6.13 0.51
N ASP A 108 15.70 -6.75 0.23
CA ASP A 108 16.84 -6.12 -0.46
C ASP A 108 16.65 -5.94 -1.96
N GLY A 109 15.79 -6.76 -2.57
CA GLY A 109 15.55 -6.72 -4.01
C GLY A 109 16.57 -7.49 -4.86
N GLU A 110 17.39 -8.34 -4.28
CA GLU A 110 18.44 -9.09 -5.00
C GLU A 110 17.85 -10.26 -5.81
N ARG A 111 16.76 -10.88 -5.33
CA ARG A 111 16.23 -12.11 -5.91
C ARG A 111 14.90 -11.94 -6.66
N GLY A 112 13.97 -11.15 -6.10
CA GLY A 112 12.58 -11.09 -6.54
C GLY A 112 11.75 -12.33 -6.18
N TRP A 113 10.46 -12.30 -6.51
CA TRP A 113 9.49 -13.35 -6.20
C TRP A 113 9.54 -13.84 -4.75
N TYR A 114 9.73 -12.88 -3.82
CA TYR A 114 9.83 -13.18 -2.39
C TYR A 114 8.57 -13.82 -1.86
N ARG A 115 8.75 -14.83 -0.98
CA ARG A 115 7.69 -15.50 -0.22
C ARG A 115 7.63 -14.96 1.19
N GLU A 116 6.52 -15.18 1.89
CA GLU A 116 6.34 -14.71 3.27
C GLU A 116 7.39 -15.27 4.24
N GLY A 117 7.88 -16.48 3.97
CA GLY A 117 8.93 -17.14 4.77
C GLY A 117 10.37 -16.68 4.48
N ASP A 118 10.58 -15.85 3.44
CA ASP A 118 11.91 -15.36 3.12
C ASP A 118 12.39 -14.34 4.14
N ALA A 119 13.69 -14.38 4.47
CA ALA A 119 14.29 -13.47 5.42
C ALA A 119 14.27 -12.03 4.88
N PRO A 120 13.68 -11.06 5.60
CA PRO A 120 13.70 -9.66 5.19
C PRO A 120 15.08 -9.04 5.45
N ASN A 121 15.52 -8.19 4.52
CA ASN A 121 16.79 -7.46 4.56
C ASN A 121 16.62 -6.04 3.96
N PRO A 122 15.96 -5.09 4.66
CA PRO A 122 15.66 -3.78 4.10
C PRO A 122 16.91 -2.93 3.92
N ILE A 123 17.10 -2.35 2.71
CA ILE A 123 18.25 -1.54 2.35
C ILE A 123 18.04 -0.04 2.58
N ASN A 124 16.80 0.41 2.85
CA ASN A 124 16.47 1.80 3.12
C ASN A 124 15.73 1.96 4.46
N PHE A 125 15.67 3.21 4.94
CA PHE A 125 15.11 3.48 6.27
C PHE A 125 13.60 3.22 6.35
N TYR A 126 12.85 3.50 5.27
CA TYR A 126 11.43 3.18 5.21
C TYR A 126 11.19 1.68 5.42
N GLY A 127 11.89 0.82 4.67
CA GLY A 127 11.81 -0.64 4.83
C GLY A 127 12.18 -1.10 6.24
N LYS A 128 13.22 -0.50 6.85
CA LYS A 128 13.61 -0.80 8.25
C LYS A 128 12.48 -0.47 9.22
N THR A 129 11.81 0.69 9.07
CA THR A 129 10.67 1.04 9.94
C THR A 129 9.48 0.12 9.77
N LYS A 130 9.19 -0.30 8.53
CA LYS A 130 8.08 -1.23 8.26
C LYS A 130 8.36 -2.61 8.87
N LEU A 131 9.58 -3.14 8.70
CA LEU A 131 9.98 -4.43 9.28
C LEU A 131 9.92 -4.42 10.82
N GLU A 132 10.36 -3.34 11.47
CA GLU A 132 10.28 -3.22 12.93
C GLU A 132 8.82 -3.21 13.39
N ALA A 133 7.95 -2.49 12.69
CA ALA A 133 6.51 -2.47 12.97
C ALA A 133 5.84 -3.84 12.74
N GLU A 134 6.18 -4.58 11.67
CA GLU A 134 5.70 -5.94 11.43
C GLU A 134 5.97 -6.87 12.63
N ARG A 135 7.21 -6.82 13.16
CA ARG A 135 7.61 -7.65 14.30
C ARG A 135 6.77 -7.37 15.54
N LEU A 136 6.39 -6.11 15.76
CA LEU A 136 5.54 -5.72 16.89
C LEU A 136 4.08 -6.14 16.67
N VAL A 137 3.55 -5.98 15.47
CA VAL A 137 2.17 -6.37 15.13
C VAL A 137 2.00 -7.90 15.21
N LEU A 138 2.95 -8.68 14.68
CA LEU A 138 2.89 -10.15 14.64
C LEU A 138 3.13 -10.82 16.00
N GLN A 139 3.44 -10.07 17.07
CA GLN A 139 3.41 -10.60 18.43
C GLN A 139 2.00 -11.03 18.86
N ASN A 140 0.97 -10.46 18.25
CA ASN A 140 -0.40 -10.89 18.48
C ASN A 140 -0.87 -11.80 17.33
N PRO A 141 -1.22 -13.07 17.62
CA PRO A 141 -1.62 -14.04 16.60
C PRO A 141 -2.94 -13.70 15.89
N ARG A 142 -3.73 -12.76 16.40
CA ARG A 142 -4.96 -12.26 15.76
C ARG A 142 -4.69 -11.16 14.74
N HIS A 143 -3.50 -10.63 14.68
CA HIS A 143 -3.15 -9.52 13.81
C HIS A 143 -2.65 -10.01 12.46
N THR A 144 -2.85 -9.19 11.46
CA THR A 144 -2.48 -9.45 10.07
C THR A 144 -1.51 -8.39 9.58
N VAL A 145 -0.45 -8.83 8.92
CA VAL A 145 0.46 -7.97 8.17
C VAL A 145 0.29 -8.26 6.67
N VAL A 146 0.06 -7.23 5.87
CA VAL A 146 -0.02 -7.34 4.42
C VAL A 146 1.11 -6.53 3.79
N ARG A 147 2.11 -7.20 3.23
CA ARG A 147 3.17 -6.56 2.44
C ARG A 147 2.65 -6.29 1.05
N ILE A 148 2.64 -5.02 0.69
CA ILE A 148 2.26 -4.55 -0.66
C ILE A 148 3.48 -4.01 -1.39
N VAL A 149 3.37 -3.93 -2.70
CA VAL A 149 4.39 -3.29 -3.55
C VAL A 149 3.78 -2.12 -4.32
N LEU A 150 4.20 -1.87 -5.54
CA LEU A 150 3.76 -0.74 -6.34
C LEU A 150 2.23 -0.69 -6.49
N THR A 151 1.60 0.30 -5.86
CA THR A 151 0.15 0.52 -5.91
C THR A 151 -0.19 1.56 -6.96
N ALA A 152 -1.02 1.20 -7.92
CA ALA A 152 -1.51 2.11 -8.95
C ALA A 152 -2.92 2.62 -8.61
N GLY A 153 -3.17 3.91 -8.81
CA GLY A 153 -4.45 4.54 -8.51
C GLY A 153 -4.33 6.05 -8.44
N THR A 154 -5.47 6.71 -8.18
CA THR A 154 -5.52 8.16 -7.96
C THR A 154 -5.96 8.46 -6.53
N SER A 155 -5.40 9.50 -5.94
CA SER A 155 -5.76 9.99 -4.62
C SER A 155 -6.63 11.24 -4.72
N GLN A 156 -7.31 11.58 -3.63
CA GLN A 156 -8.18 12.75 -3.58
C GLN A 156 -7.44 14.05 -3.91
N ASN A 157 -6.18 14.16 -3.48
CA ASN A 157 -5.36 15.36 -3.68
C ASN A 157 -4.45 15.27 -4.93
N GLY A 158 -4.43 14.13 -5.65
CA GLY A 158 -3.61 13.95 -6.84
C GLY A 158 -2.09 13.87 -6.56
N ASP A 159 -1.67 13.46 -5.35
CA ASP A 159 -0.26 13.53 -4.93
C ASP A 159 0.25 12.30 -4.15
N ARG A 160 -0.51 11.19 -4.11
CA ARG A 160 -0.20 10.03 -3.28
C ARG A 160 0.23 8.78 -4.05
N SER A 161 0.19 8.80 -5.37
CA SER A 161 0.61 7.66 -6.19
C SER A 161 1.71 8.03 -7.18
N PHE A 162 2.47 7.00 -7.60
CA PHE A 162 3.49 7.18 -8.63
C PHE A 162 2.90 7.61 -9.98
N VAL A 163 1.67 7.20 -10.27
CA VAL A 163 0.96 7.58 -11.51
C VAL A 163 0.68 9.08 -11.51
N GLU A 164 0.22 9.61 -10.40
CA GLU A 164 -0.04 11.04 -10.22
C GLU A 164 1.26 11.87 -10.27
N ASP A 165 2.34 11.36 -9.66
CA ASP A 165 3.65 12.01 -9.69
C ASP A 165 4.20 12.09 -11.13
N MET A 166 4.07 11.00 -11.91
CA MET A 166 4.46 10.98 -13.33
C MET A 166 3.63 11.95 -14.18
N SER A 167 2.30 11.87 -14.06
CA SER A 167 1.37 12.75 -14.79
C SER A 167 1.64 14.22 -14.49
N ARG A 168 1.80 14.58 -13.22
CA ARG A 168 2.11 15.94 -12.79
C ARG A 168 3.46 16.44 -13.34
N ALA A 169 4.49 15.60 -13.29
CA ALA A 169 5.80 15.95 -13.86
C ALA A 169 5.71 16.19 -15.37
N ALA A 170 5.03 15.32 -16.11
CA ALA A 170 4.83 15.46 -17.55
C ALA A 170 4.04 16.71 -17.92
N ARG A 171 2.94 17.00 -17.21
CA ARG A 171 2.13 18.23 -17.40
C ARG A 171 2.93 19.51 -17.12
N SER A 172 3.92 19.46 -16.22
CA SER A 172 4.83 20.58 -15.98
C SER A 172 5.99 20.67 -17.00
N GLY A 173 5.95 19.88 -18.07
CA GLY A 173 6.97 19.87 -19.14
C GLY A 173 8.24 19.09 -18.81
N LYS A 174 8.31 18.41 -17.64
CA LYS A 174 9.48 17.65 -17.21
C LYS A 174 9.47 16.25 -17.81
N SER A 175 10.68 15.73 -18.10
CA SER A 175 10.86 14.31 -18.40
C SER A 175 10.71 13.46 -17.13
N VAL A 176 10.21 12.24 -17.31
CA VAL A 176 10.02 11.26 -16.25
C VAL A 176 10.95 10.08 -16.49
N THR A 177 11.99 9.95 -15.68
CA THR A 177 12.91 8.80 -15.77
C THR A 177 12.29 7.59 -15.08
N LEU A 178 12.19 6.48 -15.81
CA LEU A 178 11.68 5.20 -15.32
C LEU A 178 12.75 4.12 -15.52
N TYR A 179 12.99 3.34 -14.47
CA TYR A 179 14.08 2.37 -14.44
C TYR A 179 13.67 1.05 -15.09
N ALA A 180 14.52 0.54 -16.00
CA ALA A 180 14.28 -0.71 -16.69
C ALA A 180 14.71 -1.94 -15.89
N ASP A 181 15.49 -1.71 -14.85
CA ASP A 181 16.07 -2.70 -13.92
C ASP A 181 15.46 -2.65 -12.52
N GLU A 182 14.36 -1.89 -12.33
CA GLU A 182 13.60 -1.85 -11.09
C GLU A 182 12.25 -2.53 -11.29
N TYR A 183 12.07 -3.73 -10.74
CA TYR A 183 10.91 -4.60 -10.94
C TYR A 183 9.95 -4.60 -9.76
N ARG A 184 8.67 -4.63 -10.06
CA ARG A 184 7.55 -4.69 -9.10
C ARG A 184 6.42 -5.56 -9.65
N CYS A 185 5.48 -5.92 -8.79
CA CYS A 185 4.20 -6.53 -9.17
C CYS A 185 3.08 -5.50 -8.96
N PRO A 186 2.88 -4.54 -9.91
CA PRO A 186 1.92 -3.46 -9.71
C PRO A 186 0.50 -3.99 -9.54
N LEU A 187 -0.24 -3.41 -8.58
CA LEU A 187 -1.62 -3.77 -8.30
C LEU A 187 -2.48 -2.51 -8.18
N PRO A 188 -3.69 -2.47 -8.79
CA PRO A 188 -4.63 -1.38 -8.60
C PRO A 188 -5.08 -1.24 -7.15
N ALA A 189 -5.22 -0.01 -6.67
CA ALA A 189 -5.64 0.27 -5.29
C ALA A 189 -7.03 -0.30 -4.95
N GLY A 190 -7.94 -0.37 -5.92
CA GLY A 190 -9.24 -1.01 -5.78
C GLY A 190 -9.13 -2.51 -5.49
N ALA A 191 -8.25 -3.23 -6.20
CA ALA A 191 -7.99 -4.64 -5.96
C ALA A 191 -7.35 -4.88 -4.58
N ILE A 192 -6.46 -3.98 -4.14
CA ILE A 192 -5.90 -4.02 -2.78
C ILE A 192 -7.01 -3.84 -1.74
N ALA A 193 -7.86 -2.83 -1.90
CA ALA A 193 -8.96 -2.58 -0.96
C ALA A 193 -9.93 -3.77 -0.87
N ARG A 194 -10.29 -4.38 -2.01
CA ARG A 194 -11.11 -5.60 -2.04
C ARG A 194 -10.45 -6.75 -1.28
N ALA A 195 -9.16 -7.00 -1.53
CA ALA A 195 -8.43 -8.06 -0.82
C ALA A 195 -8.40 -7.83 0.69
N ILE A 196 -8.18 -6.58 1.13
CA ILE A 196 -8.19 -6.21 2.55
C ILE A 196 -9.58 -6.46 3.17
N TRP A 197 -10.66 -6.09 2.48
CA TRP A 197 -12.02 -6.34 2.97
C TRP A 197 -12.34 -7.83 3.07
N GLU A 198 -11.86 -8.65 2.13
CA GLU A 198 -12.03 -10.11 2.22
C GLU A 198 -11.26 -10.71 3.40
N LEU A 199 -10.05 -10.19 3.72
CA LEU A 199 -9.31 -10.62 4.91
C LEU A 199 -10.03 -10.25 6.22
N VAL A 200 -10.60 -9.02 6.31
CA VAL A 200 -11.41 -8.61 7.47
C VAL A 200 -12.62 -9.52 7.64
N GLY A 201 -13.32 -9.83 6.55
CA GLY A 201 -14.53 -10.63 6.60
C GLY A 201 -14.30 -12.12 6.93
N LYS A 202 -13.08 -12.62 6.73
CA LYS A 202 -12.68 -14.01 6.99
C LYS A 202 -11.92 -14.20 8.30
N ASP A 203 -11.65 -13.14 9.05
CA ASP A 203 -10.81 -13.13 10.26
C ASP A 203 -9.44 -13.78 10.01
N GLU A 204 -8.85 -13.51 8.84
CA GLU A 204 -7.54 -14.05 8.47
C GLU A 204 -6.41 -13.34 9.20
N SER A 205 -5.43 -14.10 9.70
CA SER A 205 -4.32 -13.58 10.49
C SER A 205 -2.95 -14.05 10.00
N GLY A 206 -1.90 -13.35 10.43
CA GLY A 206 -0.52 -13.63 10.07
C GLY A 206 0.03 -12.74 8.96
N LEU A 207 1.07 -13.22 8.28
CA LEU A 207 1.78 -12.47 7.25
C LEU A 207 1.31 -12.89 5.85
N PHE A 208 0.98 -11.90 5.01
CA PHE A 208 0.58 -12.08 3.61
C PHE A 208 1.34 -11.14 2.68
N HIS A 209 1.57 -11.60 1.46
CA HIS A 209 2.05 -10.79 0.34
C HIS A 209 0.89 -10.44 -0.60
N LEU A 210 0.80 -9.19 -1.03
CA LEU A 210 -0.26 -8.72 -1.92
C LEU A 210 0.31 -7.86 -3.05
N GLY A 211 0.35 -8.41 -4.23
CA GLY A 211 0.81 -7.79 -5.48
C GLY A 211 0.07 -8.34 -6.69
N GLY A 212 0.26 -7.74 -7.84
CA GLY A 212 -0.27 -8.24 -9.11
C GLY A 212 0.47 -9.50 -9.60
N ARG A 213 -0.14 -10.22 -10.53
CA ARG A 213 0.46 -11.44 -11.10
C ARG A 213 1.60 -11.18 -12.11
N GLU A 214 1.77 -9.94 -12.56
CA GLU A 214 2.80 -9.55 -13.51
C GLU A 214 3.96 -8.88 -12.80
N ARG A 215 5.18 -9.37 -13.06
CA ARG A 215 6.43 -8.70 -12.69
C ARG A 215 6.81 -7.77 -13.84
N LEU A 216 6.78 -6.47 -13.57
CA LEU A 216 7.07 -5.42 -14.55
C LEU A 216 8.15 -4.49 -14.03
N SER A 217 9.03 -4.04 -14.93
CA SER A 217 9.94 -2.94 -14.63
C SER A 217 9.16 -1.62 -14.53
N ARG A 218 9.74 -0.63 -13.86
CA ARG A 218 9.14 0.71 -13.80
C ARG A 218 8.92 1.30 -15.19
N TRP A 219 9.86 1.03 -16.12
CA TRP A 219 9.74 1.40 -17.52
C TRP A 219 8.52 0.77 -18.19
N GLU A 220 8.36 -0.54 -18.07
CA GLU A 220 7.22 -1.26 -18.65
C GLU A 220 5.87 -0.80 -18.07
N VAL A 221 5.82 -0.48 -16.77
CA VAL A 221 4.61 0.10 -16.14
C VAL A 221 4.28 1.46 -16.76
N GLY A 222 5.28 2.33 -16.96
CA GLY A 222 5.08 3.62 -17.62
C GLY A 222 4.58 3.47 -19.06
N GLN A 223 5.15 2.55 -19.83
CA GLN A 223 4.71 2.26 -21.21
C GLN A 223 3.25 1.75 -21.24
N ALA A 224 2.86 0.89 -20.31
CA ALA A 224 1.50 0.39 -20.22
C ALA A 224 0.46 1.48 -19.89
N LEU A 225 0.87 2.57 -19.25
CA LEU A 225 0.00 3.70 -18.89
C LEU A 225 -0.16 4.75 -19.99
N LEU A 226 0.66 4.73 -21.06
CA LEU A 226 0.60 5.74 -22.13
C LEU A 226 -0.80 5.95 -22.76
N PRO A 227 -1.59 4.88 -23.03
CA PRO A 227 -2.94 5.07 -23.59
C PRO A 227 -3.89 5.86 -22.68
N TRP A 228 -3.64 5.84 -21.36
CA TRP A 228 -4.47 6.48 -20.35
C TRP A 228 -3.98 7.88 -19.93
N TYR A 229 -2.71 8.16 -20.18
CA TYR A 229 -2.03 9.41 -19.81
C TYR A 229 -1.29 10.01 -21.00
N PRO A 230 -2.02 10.64 -21.95
CA PRO A 230 -1.41 11.19 -23.17
C PRO A 230 -0.29 12.19 -22.91
N GLU A 231 -0.33 12.89 -21.76
CA GLU A 231 0.72 13.81 -21.34
C GLU A 231 2.08 13.15 -21.10
N LEU A 232 2.12 11.82 -20.91
CA LEU A 232 3.36 11.06 -20.78
C LEU A 232 4.05 10.80 -22.13
N GLN A 233 3.32 10.98 -23.25
CA GLN A 233 3.86 10.73 -24.58
C GLN A 233 5.07 11.63 -24.85
N GLY A 234 6.20 11.04 -25.25
CA GLY A 234 7.47 11.74 -25.48
C GLY A 234 8.14 12.31 -24.22
N ARG A 235 7.60 12.03 -23.02
CA ARG A 235 8.16 12.49 -21.75
C ARG A 235 8.85 11.37 -20.94
N LEU A 236 8.56 10.11 -21.26
CA LEU A 236 9.19 8.98 -20.56
C LEU A 236 10.64 8.79 -21.05
N VAL A 237 11.57 8.71 -20.11
CA VAL A 237 12.97 8.43 -20.34
C VAL A 237 13.33 7.12 -19.66
N LYS A 238 13.93 6.19 -20.41
CA LYS A 238 14.41 4.94 -19.86
C LYS A 238 15.73 5.18 -19.12
N GLY A 239 15.78 4.76 -17.85
CA GLY A 239 16.96 4.89 -17.01
C GLY A 239 17.37 3.57 -16.37
N CYS A 240 18.44 3.62 -15.56
CA CYS A 240 18.95 2.55 -14.71
C CYS A 240 18.80 2.97 -13.24
N ALA A 241 18.33 2.08 -12.37
CA ALA A 241 18.13 2.35 -10.94
C ALA A 241 19.47 2.62 -10.22
N HIS A 242 20.58 2.07 -10.74
CA HIS A 242 21.92 2.34 -10.23
C HIS A 242 22.28 3.83 -10.30
N ASP A 243 21.77 4.56 -11.28
CA ASP A 243 22.06 5.99 -11.48
C ASP A 243 21.15 6.90 -10.62
N HIS A 244 20.32 6.32 -9.74
CA HIS A 244 19.40 7.09 -8.90
C HIS A 244 20.17 7.85 -7.81
N PRO A 245 20.07 9.19 -7.73
CA PRO A 245 20.84 9.99 -6.78
C PRO A 245 20.26 10.02 -5.35
N GLY A 246 19.25 9.20 -5.06
CA GLY A 246 18.51 9.21 -3.79
C GLY A 246 18.83 8.02 -2.89
N ALA A 247 17.88 7.73 -2.00
CA ALA A 247 17.94 6.55 -1.14
C ALA A 247 18.09 5.26 -1.95
N PRO A 248 18.77 4.23 -1.41
CA PRO A 248 18.92 2.93 -2.08
C PRO A 248 17.56 2.36 -2.52
N ARG A 249 17.51 1.88 -3.75
CA ARG A 249 16.31 1.31 -4.37
C ARG A 249 16.50 -0.17 -4.60
N PRO A 250 15.69 -1.04 -3.98
CA PRO A 250 15.74 -2.47 -4.27
C PRO A 250 15.43 -2.74 -5.74
N ALA A 251 16.24 -3.55 -6.42
CA ALA A 251 16.09 -3.81 -7.86
C ALA A 251 14.80 -4.61 -8.13
N ASP A 252 14.53 -5.68 -7.40
CA ASP A 252 13.39 -6.54 -7.64
C ASP A 252 12.60 -6.85 -6.36
N LEU A 253 11.45 -6.21 -6.21
CA LEU A 253 10.51 -6.47 -5.12
C LEU A 253 9.27 -7.22 -5.60
N SER A 254 9.40 -8.07 -6.62
CA SER A 254 8.30 -8.96 -6.99
C SER A 254 7.98 -9.92 -5.83
N LEU A 255 6.70 -10.15 -5.58
CA LEU A 255 6.19 -10.97 -4.48
C LEU A 255 5.46 -12.20 -5.00
N ASN A 256 5.70 -13.35 -4.39
CA ASN A 256 4.81 -14.50 -4.52
C ASN A 256 3.58 -14.22 -3.65
N CYS A 257 2.40 -14.32 -4.27
CA CYS A 257 1.11 -14.03 -3.64
C CYS A 257 0.18 -15.26 -3.59
N GLU A 258 0.73 -16.48 -3.68
CA GLU A 258 -0.05 -17.72 -3.67
C GLU A 258 -0.84 -17.88 -2.37
N LYS A 259 -0.23 -17.53 -1.23
CA LYS A 259 -0.86 -17.63 0.08
C LYS A 259 -2.13 -16.76 0.18
N ILE A 260 -2.04 -15.48 -0.15
CA ILE A 260 -3.22 -14.61 -0.11
C ILE A 260 -4.23 -14.97 -1.20
N GLN A 261 -3.77 -15.39 -2.40
CA GLN A 261 -4.66 -15.80 -3.48
C GLN A 261 -5.56 -16.97 -3.07
N ALA A 262 -5.08 -17.90 -2.25
CA ALA A 262 -5.90 -18.98 -1.70
C ALA A 262 -7.01 -18.49 -0.75
N CYS A 263 -6.83 -17.33 -0.13
CA CYS A 263 -7.83 -16.70 0.73
C CYS A 263 -8.84 -15.82 -0.03
N LEU A 264 -8.52 -15.40 -1.28
CA LEU A 264 -9.35 -14.45 -2.01
C LEU A 264 -10.42 -15.14 -2.87
N SER A 265 -11.60 -14.51 -2.98
CA SER A 265 -12.70 -14.96 -3.85
C SER A 265 -12.53 -14.53 -5.31
N PHE A 266 -11.50 -13.77 -5.63
CA PHE A 266 -11.21 -13.27 -6.97
C PHE A 266 -9.73 -13.48 -7.33
N PRO A 267 -9.41 -13.64 -8.63
CA PRO A 267 -8.02 -13.73 -9.05
C PRO A 267 -7.34 -12.36 -8.97
N LEU A 268 -6.14 -12.30 -8.38
CA LEU A 268 -5.32 -11.09 -8.45
C LEU A 268 -5.02 -10.78 -9.93
N PRO A 269 -5.24 -9.54 -10.39
CA PRO A 269 -5.05 -9.21 -11.80
C PRO A 269 -3.56 -9.11 -12.17
N GLY A 270 -3.25 -9.36 -13.44
CA GLY A 270 -2.06 -8.83 -14.08
C GLY A 270 -2.30 -7.36 -14.44
N PHE A 271 -1.30 -6.53 -14.35
CA PHE A 271 -1.47 -5.08 -14.54
C PHE A 271 -1.86 -4.70 -15.96
N ARG A 272 -1.17 -5.27 -16.96
CA ARG A 272 -1.48 -5.03 -18.39
C ARG A 272 -2.85 -5.57 -18.77
N SER A 273 -3.17 -6.79 -18.33
CA SER A 273 -4.48 -7.39 -18.61
C SER A 273 -5.61 -6.59 -17.97
N TRP A 274 -5.40 -6.08 -16.76
CA TRP A 274 -6.35 -5.21 -16.06
C TRP A 274 -6.56 -3.88 -16.79
N LEU A 275 -5.48 -3.23 -17.27
CA LEU A 275 -5.58 -2.00 -18.08
C LEU A 275 -6.38 -2.23 -19.36
N ASN A 276 -6.11 -3.32 -20.08
CA ASN A 276 -6.80 -3.66 -21.33
C ASN A 276 -8.30 -3.93 -21.09
N ASP A 277 -8.65 -4.63 -20.01
CA ASP A 277 -10.06 -4.89 -19.66
C ASP A 277 -10.82 -3.57 -19.40
N ARG A 278 -10.20 -2.59 -18.75
CA ARG A 278 -10.77 -1.25 -18.53
C ARG A 278 -11.04 -0.50 -19.84
N VAL A 279 -10.13 -0.57 -20.81
CA VAL A 279 -10.34 -0.01 -22.16
C VAL A 279 -11.58 -0.63 -22.80
N HIS A 280 -11.68 -1.97 -22.78
CA HIS A 280 -12.78 -2.67 -23.44
C HIS A 280 -14.14 -2.40 -22.79
N ARG A 281 -14.16 -2.18 -21.47
CA ARG A 281 -15.39 -1.86 -20.73
C ARG A 281 -15.79 -0.40 -20.81
N GLY A 282 -14.91 0.50 -21.24
CA GLY A 282 -15.17 1.94 -21.26
C GLY A 282 -15.42 2.55 -19.87
N VAL A 283 -14.84 1.95 -18.83
CA VAL A 283 -14.98 2.42 -17.45
C VAL A 283 -13.78 3.28 -17.04
N ASP A 284 -13.97 4.12 -16.01
CA ASP A 284 -12.87 4.89 -15.44
C ASP A 284 -11.74 3.96 -14.99
N LEU A 285 -10.49 4.35 -15.32
CA LEU A 285 -9.31 3.53 -15.04
C LEU A 285 -9.20 3.17 -13.56
N TRP A 286 -9.57 4.08 -12.67
CA TRP A 286 -9.39 3.92 -11.24
C TRP A 286 -10.70 3.74 -10.46
N ASP A 287 -11.78 3.43 -11.14
CA ASP A 287 -13.02 3.11 -10.46
C ASP A 287 -12.87 1.88 -9.55
N TYR A 288 -13.69 1.84 -8.49
CA TYR A 288 -13.61 0.81 -7.42
C TYR A 288 -14.15 -0.56 -7.84
N GLU A 289 -14.52 -0.71 -9.11
CA GLU A 289 -15.04 -1.98 -9.67
C GLU A 289 -13.97 -3.03 -9.93
#